data_59f78e5e4ecbbede4ad6f58f85015a85
#
_entry.id   59f78e5e4ecbbede4ad6f58f85015a85
#
_cell.length_a   1.000
_cell.length_b   1.000
_cell.length_c   1.000
_cell.angle_alpha   90.00
_cell.angle_beta   90.00
_cell.angle_gamma   90.00
#
_symmetry.space_group_name_H-M   'P 1'
#
loop_
_entity.id
_entity.type
_entity.pdbx_description
1 polymer ?
#
loop_
_entity_poly.entity_id
_entity_poly.type
_entity_poly.pdbx_seq_one_letter_code
_entity_poly.pdbx_strand_id
1 'polypeptide(L)'
;AAKGTPCRVLAGLPAVVMSDRQGEASIEVIRAAACNYWAQGIDGLYLAHWIDNWPYEASFYEKLRELPYPEIMAARDKIYYVPTVTGRYPEPATEPGMGMQLPAYLEKGRKAKVSLSISDDLKRWGKVGRVHEVLLRVRVMGHTERDRLRFIFNGRELPVALLRKINELYR
;
A
#
# COMPACT_ATOMS: atom_id res chain seq x y z
N ALA A 1 -16.59 -13.92 -8.34
CA ALA A 1 -17.91 -14.54 -8.17
C ALA A 1 -19.03 -13.76 -8.89
N ALA A 2 -18.89 -12.41 -9.05
CA ALA A 2 -19.91 -11.57 -9.68
C ALA A 2 -19.81 -11.50 -11.20
N LYS A 3 -18.71 -11.95 -11.80
CA LYS A 3 -18.48 -11.89 -13.24
C LYS A 3 -19.53 -12.71 -14.00
N GLY A 4 -20.27 -12.06 -14.92
CA GLY A 4 -21.36 -12.68 -15.67
C GLY A 4 -22.73 -12.63 -14.98
N THR A 5 -22.85 -11.93 -13.86
CA THR A 5 -24.10 -11.65 -13.17
C THR A 5 -24.42 -10.14 -13.21
N PRO A 6 -25.68 -9.74 -12.97
CA PRO A 6 -26.05 -8.32 -12.86
C PRO A 6 -25.58 -7.66 -11.55
N CYS A 7 -24.87 -8.41 -10.68
CA CYS A 7 -24.37 -7.91 -9.42
C CYS A 7 -23.19 -6.96 -9.61
N ARG A 8 -23.27 -5.79 -8.99
CA ARG A 8 -22.17 -4.83 -8.96
C ARG A 8 -21.24 -5.12 -7.78
N VAL A 9 -19.94 -4.99 -8.02
CA VAL A 9 -18.90 -5.15 -7.01
C VAL A 9 -18.42 -3.77 -6.60
N LEU A 10 -18.65 -3.41 -5.34
CA LEU A 10 -18.14 -2.17 -4.75
C LEU A 10 -16.99 -2.50 -3.80
N ALA A 11 -15.88 -1.80 -3.92
CA ALA A 11 -14.76 -1.92 -2.99
C ALA A 11 -14.84 -0.85 -1.90
N GLY A 12 -14.71 -1.27 -0.64
CA GLY A 12 -14.67 -0.36 0.51
C GLY A 12 -13.29 0.26 0.69
N LEU A 13 -13.24 1.59 0.81
CA LEU A 13 -12.03 2.33 1.17
C LEU A 13 -12.23 2.96 2.55
N PRO A 14 -11.50 2.51 3.57
CA PRO A 14 -11.52 3.15 4.88
C PRO A 14 -10.75 4.47 4.85
N ALA A 15 -11.17 5.42 5.67
CA ALA A 15 -10.48 6.70 5.82
C ALA A 15 -9.17 6.59 6.60
N VAL A 16 -8.95 5.48 7.30
CA VAL A 16 -7.82 5.26 8.21
C VAL A 16 -6.94 4.13 7.69
N VAL A 17 -5.63 4.34 7.74
CA VAL A 17 -4.66 3.28 7.46
C VAL A 17 -4.51 2.41 8.69
N MET A 18 -4.72 1.12 8.51
CA MET A 18 -4.44 0.11 9.53
C MET A 18 -2.97 -0.29 9.44
N SER A 19 -2.16 0.27 10.32
CA SER A 19 -0.74 -0.04 10.44
C SER A 19 -0.31 0.04 11.91
N ASP A 20 0.96 -0.19 12.18
CA ASP A 20 1.56 0.04 13.51
C ASP A 20 1.40 1.49 14.00
N ARG A 21 1.13 2.41 13.09
CA ARG A 21 0.71 3.78 13.37
C ARG A 21 -0.65 4.02 12.71
N GLN A 22 -1.70 4.01 13.50
CA GLN A 22 -3.02 4.39 13.01
C GLN A 22 -3.03 5.88 12.72
N GLY A 23 -3.56 6.24 11.58
CA GLY A 23 -3.68 7.64 11.18
C GLY A 23 -4.62 7.79 10.00
N GLU A 24 -5.01 9.02 9.70
CA GLU A 24 -5.75 9.30 8.48
C GLU A 24 -4.94 8.84 7.27
N ALA A 25 -5.62 8.18 6.35
CA ALA A 25 -4.99 7.76 5.11
C ALA A 25 -4.72 8.98 4.22
N SER A 26 -3.46 9.21 3.90
CA SER A 26 -3.10 10.28 2.96
C SER A 26 -3.70 10.02 1.58
N ILE A 27 -3.83 11.08 0.78
CA ILE A 27 -4.41 10.97 -0.56
C ILE A 27 -3.61 10.01 -1.44
N GLU A 28 -2.28 9.93 -1.28
CA GLU A 28 -1.41 9.03 -2.05
C GLU A 28 -1.70 7.56 -1.73
N VAL A 29 -1.97 7.26 -0.46
CA VAL A 29 -2.34 5.90 -0.01
C VAL A 29 -3.70 5.51 -0.56
N ILE A 30 -4.67 6.41 -0.47
CA ILE A 30 -6.03 6.17 -0.97
C ILE A 30 -6.05 6.01 -2.48
N ARG A 31 -5.30 6.84 -3.22
CA ARG A 31 -5.13 6.67 -4.68
C ARG A 31 -4.57 5.30 -5.05
N ALA A 32 -3.54 4.85 -4.32
CA ALA A 32 -2.94 3.54 -4.56
C ALA A 32 -3.94 2.40 -4.36
N ALA A 33 -4.72 2.44 -3.28
CA ALA A 33 -5.76 1.46 -3.00
C ALA A 33 -6.87 1.48 -4.06
N ALA A 34 -7.37 2.68 -4.39
CA ALA A 34 -8.40 2.86 -5.42
C ALA A 34 -7.93 2.33 -6.78
N CYS A 35 -6.71 2.68 -7.21
CA CYS A 35 -6.14 2.19 -8.46
C CYS A 35 -6.02 0.66 -8.49
N ASN A 36 -5.61 0.04 -7.38
CA ASN A 36 -5.56 -1.43 -7.29
C ASN A 36 -6.96 -2.06 -7.42
N TYR A 37 -7.98 -1.46 -6.82
CA TYR A 37 -9.35 -1.96 -6.94
C TYR A 37 -9.90 -1.78 -8.35
N TRP A 38 -9.72 -0.62 -8.96
CA TRP A 38 -10.12 -0.38 -10.34
C TRP A 38 -9.44 -1.36 -11.32
N ALA A 39 -8.15 -1.64 -11.13
CA ALA A 39 -7.41 -2.62 -11.91
C ALA A 39 -7.95 -4.05 -11.76
N GLN A 40 -8.63 -4.37 -10.67
CA GLN A 40 -9.31 -5.64 -10.45
C GLN A 40 -10.70 -5.69 -11.10
N GLY A 41 -11.17 -4.59 -11.69
CA GLY A 41 -12.45 -4.55 -12.41
C GLY A 41 -13.67 -4.42 -11.52
N ILE A 42 -13.58 -3.61 -10.49
CA ILE A 42 -14.74 -3.24 -9.67
C ILE A 42 -15.67 -2.29 -10.41
N ASP A 43 -16.93 -2.22 -9.96
CA ASP A 43 -17.96 -1.35 -10.54
C ASP A 43 -18.06 0.01 -9.84
N GLY A 44 -17.46 0.14 -8.65
CA GLY A 44 -17.48 1.38 -7.89
C GLY A 44 -16.74 1.28 -6.56
N LEU A 45 -16.63 2.44 -5.90
CA LEU A 45 -16.01 2.57 -4.59
C LEU A 45 -17.05 2.94 -3.53
N TYR A 46 -16.90 2.39 -2.35
CA TYR A 46 -17.65 2.74 -1.15
C TYR A 46 -16.69 3.34 -0.12
N LEU A 47 -16.98 4.57 0.31
CA LEU A 47 -16.16 5.26 1.30
C LEU A 47 -16.75 5.05 2.69
N ALA A 48 -16.08 4.18 3.47
CA ALA A 48 -16.52 3.85 4.82
C ALA A 48 -15.94 4.83 5.85
N HIS A 49 -16.76 5.26 6.80
CA HIS A 49 -16.35 6.11 7.95
C HIS A 49 -15.62 7.40 7.59
N TRP A 50 -15.92 7.98 6.44
CA TRP A 50 -15.29 9.23 5.99
C TRP A 50 -15.92 10.45 6.65
N ILE A 51 -17.14 10.32 7.16
CA ILE A 51 -17.93 11.41 7.76
C ILE A 51 -17.53 11.65 9.22
N ASP A 52 -16.87 10.68 9.85
CA ASP A 52 -16.50 10.75 11.28
C ASP A 52 -15.31 11.70 11.55
N ASN A 53 -14.63 12.13 10.50
CA ASN A 53 -13.48 13.04 10.59
C ASN A 53 -13.92 14.49 10.37
N TRP A 54 -14.55 15.08 11.37
CA TRP A 54 -14.90 16.50 11.38
C TRP A 54 -13.86 17.30 12.20
N PRO A 55 -13.41 18.48 11.74
CA PRO A 55 -13.78 19.18 10.50
C PRO A 55 -13.08 18.56 9.27
N TYR A 56 -13.78 18.57 8.13
CA TYR A 56 -13.24 18.07 6.88
C TYR A 56 -12.05 18.94 6.44
N GLU A 57 -10.92 18.30 6.25
CA GLU A 57 -9.78 18.95 5.62
C GLU A 57 -9.97 19.10 4.11
N ALA A 58 -9.25 20.04 3.50
CA ALA A 58 -9.30 20.25 2.05
C ALA A 58 -8.95 18.96 1.27
N SER A 59 -8.07 18.13 1.81
CA SER A 59 -7.69 16.83 1.27
C SER A 59 -8.86 15.85 1.07
N PHE A 60 -9.91 15.96 1.87
CA PHE A 60 -11.12 15.14 1.73
C PHE A 60 -11.81 15.35 0.39
N TYR A 61 -11.99 16.60 -0.02
CA TYR A 61 -12.65 16.90 -1.29
C TYR A 61 -11.81 16.53 -2.50
N GLU A 62 -10.49 16.61 -2.41
CA GLU A 62 -9.58 16.11 -3.46
C GLU A 62 -9.74 14.61 -3.64
N LYS A 63 -9.79 13.85 -2.55
CA LYS A 63 -10.04 12.41 -2.59
C LYS A 63 -11.33 12.09 -3.33
N LEU A 64 -12.44 12.77 -3.00
CA LEU A 64 -13.74 12.58 -3.66
C LEU A 64 -13.70 12.88 -5.15
N ARG A 65 -12.94 13.88 -5.57
CA ARG A 65 -12.85 14.30 -6.97
C ARG A 65 -12.04 13.34 -7.83
N GLU A 66 -11.06 12.66 -7.26
CA GLU A 66 -10.10 11.84 -8.00
C GLU A 66 -10.47 10.35 -8.01
N LEU A 67 -10.97 9.83 -6.89
CA LEU A 67 -11.17 8.38 -6.70
C LEU A 67 -12.08 7.69 -7.73
N PRO A 68 -13.13 8.35 -8.27
CA PRO A 68 -13.96 7.75 -9.30
C PRO A 68 -13.27 7.62 -10.67
N TYR A 69 -12.14 8.30 -10.88
CA TYR A 69 -11.50 8.46 -12.18
C TYR A 69 -10.06 7.93 -12.18
N PRO A 70 -9.86 6.63 -12.50
CA PRO A 70 -8.53 6.01 -12.51
C PRO A 70 -7.52 6.75 -13.38
N GLU A 71 -7.97 7.32 -14.50
CA GLU A 71 -7.15 8.09 -15.44
C GLU A 71 -6.60 9.39 -14.84
N ILE A 72 -7.34 10.03 -13.93
CA ILE A 72 -6.87 11.21 -13.20
C ILE A 72 -5.78 10.79 -12.19
N MET A 73 -6.00 9.69 -11.49
CA MET A 73 -5.06 9.17 -10.50
C MET A 73 -3.79 8.60 -11.13
N ALA A 74 -3.85 8.16 -12.39
CA ALA A 74 -2.73 7.47 -13.05
C ALA A 74 -1.43 8.28 -13.06
N ALA A 75 -1.52 9.61 -13.17
CA ALA A 75 -0.37 10.52 -13.22
C ALA A 75 -0.01 11.16 -11.86
N ARG A 76 -0.67 10.75 -10.78
CA ARG A 76 -0.47 11.33 -9.45
C ARG A 76 0.42 10.43 -8.60
N ASP A 77 1.03 11.03 -7.59
CA ASP A 77 1.82 10.30 -6.60
C ASP A 77 0.97 9.31 -5.83
N LYS A 78 1.54 8.14 -5.55
CA LYS A 78 0.88 7.04 -4.85
C LYS A 78 1.82 6.37 -3.86
N ILE A 79 1.26 5.90 -2.77
CA ILE A 79 1.96 5.10 -1.76
C ILE A 79 1.27 3.75 -1.65
N TYR A 80 1.86 2.74 -2.24
CA TYR A 80 1.45 1.35 -2.06
C TYR A 80 2.07 0.80 -0.78
N TYR A 81 1.31 0.11 0.04
CA TYR A 81 1.83 -0.46 1.28
C TYR A 81 1.26 -1.85 1.56
N VAL A 82 1.98 -2.61 2.35
CA VAL A 82 1.49 -3.86 2.93
C VAL A 82 1.08 -3.58 4.36
N PRO A 83 -0.19 -3.80 4.73
CA PRO A 83 -0.67 -3.52 6.07
C PRO A 83 0.05 -4.38 7.10
N THR A 84 0.33 -3.78 8.25
CA THR A 84 0.84 -4.47 9.43
C THR A 84 -0.26 -4.51 10.48
N VAL A 85 -0.41 -5.65 11.16
CA VAL A 85 -1.31 -5.73 12.30
C VAL A 85 -0.58 -5.31 13.55
N THR A 86 -1.11 -4.29 14.18
CA THR A 86 -0.78 -4.04 15.57
C THR A 86 -1.66 -4.94 16.44
N GLY A 87 -1.09 -5.53 17.51
CA GLY A 87 -1.78 -6.48 18.39
C GLY A 87 -3.04 -5.99 19.09
N ARG A 88 -3.61 -4.88 18.64
CA ARG A 88 -4.85 -4.31 19.18
C ARG A 88 -6.11 -4.93 18.56
N TYR A 89 -6.00 -5.55 17.40
CA TYR A 89 -7.06 -6.29 16.74
C TYR A 89 -6.50 -7.61 16.19
N PRO A 90 -6.30 -8.60 17.07
CA PRO A 90 -5.84 -9.92 16.65
C PRO A 90 -6.98 -10.75 16.07
N GLU A 91 -7.90 -10.15 15.36
CA GLU A 91 -8.85 -10.97 14.61
C GLU A 91 -8.08 -11.59 13.45
N PRO A 92 -7.98 -12.92 13.44
CA PRO A 92 -7.44 -13.59 12.26
C PRO A 92 -8.30 -13.15 11.09
N ALA A 93 -7.67 -12.77 9.99
CA ALA A 93 -8.36 -12.50 8.76
C ALA A 93 -9.25 -13.72 8.46
N THR A 94 -10.54 -13.59 8.70
CA THR A 94 -11.51 -14.68 8.58
C THR A 94 -11.84 -14.96 7.12
N GLU A 95 -11.33 -14.14 6.20
CA GLU A 95 -11.53 -14.32 4.77
C GLU A 95 -10.39 -15.12 4.13
N PRO A 96 -10.71 -16.18 3.37
CA PRO A 96 -9.72 -16.94 2.62
C PRO A 96 -8.96 -16.03 1.65
N GLY A 97 -7.65 -15.94 1.79
CA GLY A 97 -6.77 -15.12 0.93
C GLY A 97 -6.28 -13.81 1.53
N MET A 98 -6.81 -13.35 2.64
CA MET A 98 -6.30 -12.20 3.40
C MET A 98 -5.32 -12.62 4.50
N GLY A 99 -4.36 -13.47 4.17
CA GLY A 99 -3.25 -13.77 5.08
C GLY A 99 -2.42 -12.50 5.31
N MET A 100 -2.27 -12.11 6.58
CA MET A 100 -1.38 -11.02 6.93
C MET A 100 0.06 -11.40 6.65
N GLN A 101 0.75 -10.58 5.87
CA GLN A 101 2.13 -10.82 5.51
C GLN A 101 3.12 -10.22 6.50
N LEU A 102 2.68 -9.20 7.26
CA LEU A 102 3.51 -8.47 8.22
C LEU A 102 2.81 -8.37 9.59
N PRO A 103 3.58 -8.39 10.69
CA PRO A 103 5.03 -8.49 10.76
C PRO A 103 5.55 -9.87 10.35
N ALA A 104 6.70 -9.92 9.69
CA ALA A 104 7.40 -11.15 9.36
C ALA A 104 8.68 -11.25 10.17
N TYR A 105 8.91 -12.39 10.81
CA TYR A 105 10.12 -12.62 11.58
C TYR A 105 11.26 -13.08 10.67
N LEU A 106 12.40 -12.39 10.79
CA LEU A 106 13.62 -12.73 10.08
C LEU A 106 14.56 -13.52 11.01
N GLU A 107 14.91 -14.72 10.59
CA GLU A 107 15.94 -15.53 11.24
C GLU A 107 17.18 -15.60 10.35
N LYS A 108 18.35 -15.79 10.98
CA LYS A 108 19.61 -15.93 10.24
C LYS A 108 19.51 -17.04 9.18
N GLY A 109 19.81 -16.70 7.94
CA GLY A 109 19.77 -17.64 6.82
C GLY A 109 18.37 -17.93 6.25
N ARG A 110 17.31 -17.38 6.83
CA ARG A 110 15.95 -17.52 6.30
C ARG A 110 15.52 -16.29 5.48
N LYS A 111 14.55 -16.50 4.61
CA LYS A 111 13.95 -15.45 3.78
C LYS A 111 12.52 -15.22 4.20
N ALA A 112 12.15 -13.95 4.40
CA ALA A 112 10.75 -13.55 4.45
C ALA A 112 10.33 -13.07 3.06
N LYS A 113 9.20 -13.55 2.59
CA LYS A 113 8.61 -13.13 1.31
C LYS A 113 7.38 -12.29 1.58
N VAL A 114 7.35 -11.10 0.98
CA VAL A 114 6.22 -10.18 1.06
C VAL A 114 5.79 -9.84 -0.36
N SER A 115 4.49 -9.84 -0.62
CA SER A 115 3.91 -9.49 -1.91
C SER A 115 3.20 -8.15 -1.80
N LEU A 116 3.45 -7.26 -2.76
CA LEU A 116 2.81 -5.97 -2.87
C LEU A 116 2.24 -5.82 -4.27
N SER A 117 0.94 -5.60 -4.38
CA SER A 117 0.28 -5.34 -5.66
C SER A 117 0.41 -3.87 -6.02
N ILE A 118 0.88 -3.59 -7.22
CA ILE A 118 1.01 -2.26 -7.79
C ILE A 118 0.29 -2.25 -9.13
N SER A 119 -0.75 -1.44 -9.26
CA SER A 119 -1.55 -1.34 -10.49
C SER A 119 -0.96 -0.39 -11.53
N ASP A 120 -0.01 0.47 -11.13
CA ASP A 120 0.63 1.40 -12.06
C ASP A 120 1.54 0.69 -13.06
N ASP A 121 1.37 0.99 -14.33
CA ASP A 121 2.30 0.60 -15.38
C ASP A 121 3.54 1.52 -15.38
N LEU A 122 4.42 1.28 -14.41
CA LEU A 122 5.66 2.07 -14.23
C LEU A 122 6.54 2.04 -15.48
N LYS A 123 6.49 0.95 -16.26
CA LYS A 123 7.28 0.83 -17.49
C LYS A 123 6.77 1.79 -18.56
N ARG A 124 5.46 1.85 -18.74
CA ARG A 124 4.82 2.79 -19.68
C ARG A 124 5.05 4.23 -19.27
N TRP A 125 4.79 4.55 -18.02
CA TRP A 125 4.93 5.92 -17.50
C TRP A 125 6.38 6.39 -17.43
N GLY A 126 7.32 5.48 -17.16
CA GLY A 126 8.76 5.77 -17.22
C GLY A 126 9.23 6.16 -18.63
N LYS A 127 8.72 5.46 -19.67
CA LYS A 127 9.07 5.79 -21.07
C LYS A 127 8.65 7.19 -21.51
N VAL A 128 7.57 7.72 -20.94
CA VAL A 128 7.07 9.06 -21.25
C VAL A 128 7.53 10.13 -20.25
N GLY A 129 8.50 9.79 -19.40
CA GLY A 129 9.11 10.73 -18.45
C GLY A 129 8.20 11.16 -17.30
N ARG A 130 7.16 10.38 -16.98
CA ARG A 130 6.21 10.70 -15.90
C ARG A 130 6.52 10.01 -14.57
N VAL A 131 7.53 9.16 -14.51
CA VAL A 131 8.03 8.55 -13.27
C VAL A 131 9.33 9.24 -12.91
N HIS A 132 9.32 10.03 -11.86
CA HIS A 132 10.52 10.74 -11.39
C HIS A 132 11.34 9.86 -10.45
N GLU A 133 10.67 9.19 -9.53
CA GLU A 133 11.32 8.35 -8.53
C GLU A 133 10.40 7.20 -8.11
N VAL A 134 11.00 6.05 -7.84
CA VAL A 134 10.31 4.89 -7.22
C VAL A 134 11.11 4.49 -5.99
N LEU A 135 10.52 4.63 -4.81
CA LEU A 135 11.14 4.30 -3.54
C LEU A 135 10.48 3.05 -2.93
N LEU A 136 11.29 2.08 -2.55
CA LEU A 136 10.86 0.97 -1.70
C LEU A 136 11.34 1.23 -0.27
N ARG A 137 10.40 1.43 0.65
CA ARG A 137 10.69 1.58 2.08
C ARG A 137 10.42 0.27 2.79
N VAL A 138 11.41 -0.23 3.50
CA VAL A 138 11.29 -1.44 4.32
C VAL A 138 11.74 -1.12 5.73
N ARG A 139 10.85 -1.33 6.70
CA ARG A 139 11.19 -1.18 8.12
C ARG A 139 11.63 -2.52 8.69
N VAL A 140 12.82 -2.56 9.23
CA VAL A 140 13.37 -3.73 9.93
C VAL A 140 13.66 -3.35 11.36
N MET A 141 13.03 -4.05 12.30
CA MET A 141 13.22 -3.79 13.73
C MET A 141 14.22 -4.78 14.33
N GLY A 142 14.92 -4.34 15.38
CA GLY A 142 15.83 -5.19 16.14
C GLY A 142 17.10 -5.60 15.39
N HIS A 143 17.40 -4.98 14.24
CA HIS A 143 18.61 -5.26 13.50
C HIS A 143 19.79 -4.44 14.04
N THR A 144 20.99 -5.01 14.00
CA THR A 144 22.24 -4.39 14.45
C THR A 144 23.16 -4.08 13.26
N GLU A 145 24.23 -3.32 13.50
CA GLU A 145 25.23 -3.03 12.46
C GLU A 145 25.98 -4.28 11.96
N ARG A 146 25.95 -5.36 12.75
CA ARG A 146 26.58 -6.66 12.38
C ARG A 146 25.72 -7.49 11.44
N ASP A 147 24.42 -7.16 11.33
CA ASP A 147 23.49 -7.88 10.49
C ASP A 147 23.61 -7.44 9.04
N ARG A 148 23.73 -8.39 8.15
CA ARG A 148 23.76 -8.15 6.71
C ARG A 148 22.41 -8.52 6.12
N LEU A 149 21.62 -7.53 5.78
CA LEU A 149 20.34 -7.70 5.11
C LEU A 149 20.53 -7.72 3.59
N ARG A 150 19.86 -8.65 2.93
CA ARG A 150 19.82 -8.76 1.47
C ARG A 150 18.37 -8.56 1.03
N PHE A 151 18.16 -7.72 0.07
CA PHE A 151 16.86 -7.44 -0.49
C PHE A 151 16.76 -7.99 -1.90
N ILE A 152 15.73 -8.81 -2.14
CA ILE A 152 15.47 -9.42 -3.44
C ILE A 152 14.13 -8.90 -3.93
N PHE A 153 14.13 -8.17 -5.02
CA PHE A 153 12.94 -7.61 -5.63
C PHE A 153 12.66 -8.30 -6.96
N ASN A 154 11.48 -8.91 -7.08
CA ASN A 154 11.08 -9.68 -8.26
C ASN A 154 12.15 -10.69 -8.74
N GLY A 155 12.76 -11.40 -7.78
CA GLY A 155 13.79 -12.43 -8.05
C GLY A 155 15.20 -11.89 -8.28
N ARG A 156 15.41 -10.57 -8.27
CA ARG A 156 16.73 -9.94 -8.44
C ARG A 156 17.18 -9.29 -7.14
N GLU A 157 18.43 -9.55 -6.77
CA GLU A 157 19.03 -8.90 -5.61
C GLU A 157 19.29 -7.42 -5.91
N LEU A 158 18.88 -6.55 -4.97
CA LEU A 158 19.13 -5.12 -5.09
C LEU A 158 20.60 -4.83 -4.74
N PRO A 159 21.31 -4.09 -5.60
CA PRO A 159 22.68 -3.65 -5.32
C PRO A 159 22.75 -2.79 -4.05
N VAL A 160 23.79 -2.99 -3.25
CA VAL A 160 24.01 -2.22 -2.00
C VAL A 160 24.03 -0.70 -2.27
N ALA A 161 24.54 -0.28 -3.42
CA ALA A 161 24.57 1.12 -3.81
C ALA A 161 23.18 1.80 -3.91
N LEU A 162 22.10 1.00 -4.07
CA LEU A 162 20.73 1.50 -4.07
C LEU A 162 20.11 1.54 -2.67
N LEU A 163 20.76 0.94 -1.68
CA LEU A 163 20.23 0.85 -0.33
C LEU A 163 20.66 2.08 0.47
N ARG A 164 19.68 2.81 0.97
CA ARG A 164 19.91 3.90 1.93
C ARG A 164 19.38 3.46 3.29
N LYS A 165 20.25 3.38 4.26
CA LYS A 165 19.87 3.12 5.65
C LYS A 165 19.48 4.46 6.29
N ILE A 166 18.24 4.54 6.74
CA ILE A 166 17.73 5.68 7.49
C ILE A 166 17.50 5.18 8.92
N ASN A 167 18.25 5.71 9.88
CA ASN A 167 18.00 5.45 11.29
C ASN A 167 16.89 6.41 11.74
N GLU A 168 15.66 5.97 11.70
CA GLU A 168 14.57 6.64 12.39
C GLU A 168 14.62 6.25 13.89
N LEU A 169 15.53 6.84 14.61
CA LEU A 169 15.43 6.90 16.05
C LEU A 169 14.37 7.96 16.39
N TYR A 170 13.16 7.49 16.69
CA TYR A 170 12.09 8.27 17.32
C TYR A 170 11.73 9.62 16.68
N ARG A 171 10.69 9.61 15.88
CA ARG A 171 9.77 10.76 15.77
C ARG A 171 8.40 10.35 16.25
#